data_41af3ab2e0dc20ce6ebf41270dc4f1c2
#
_entry.id   41af3ab2e0dc20ce6ebf41270dc4f1c2
#
_cell.length_a   1.000
_cell.length_b   1.000
_cell.length_c   1.000
_cell.angle_alpha   90.00
_cell.angle_beta   90.00
_cell.angle_gamma   90.00
#
_symmetry.space_group_name_H-M   'P 1'
#
loop_
_entity.id
_entity.type
_entity.pdbx_description
1 polymer ?
#
loop_
_entity_poly.entity_id
_entity_poly.type
_entity_poly.pdbx_seq_one_letter_code
_entity_poly.pdbx_strand_id
1 'polypeptide(L)'
;WIGDNADQKSYTPDDSVERDGTLVMATNAEFPPYESVDGETIFGVDVDMMQAVCDEIGMELKVENMEFDSIIAAVQSGKADVGVAGMTVTPDREENVSFTQGYATTTQVIIVRKD
;
A
#
# COMPACT_ATOMS: atom_id res chain seq x y z
N TRP A 1 -3.61 7.64 -8.40
CA TRP A 1 -4.25 8.90 -8.71
C TRP A 1 -5.09 9.42 -7.55
N ILE A 2 -4.97 10.69 -7.26
CA ILE A 2 -5.66 11.31 -6.13
C ILE A 2 -6.88 12.09 -6.59
N GLY A 3 -6.92 12.49 -7.84
CA GLY A 3 -8.01 13.23 -8.42
C GLY A 3 -8.12 14.67 -7.92
N ASP A 4 -9.17 15.32 -8.33
CA ASP A 4 -9.48 16.69 -7.93
C ASP A 4 -10.13 16.68 -6.55
N ASN A 5 -9.33 16.57 -5.54
CA ASN A 5 -9.81 16.65 -4.18
C ASN A 5 -9.63 18.08 -3.66
N ALA A 6 -10.73 18.84 -3.66
CA ALA A 6 -10.73 20.21 -3.19
C ALA A 6 -10.35 20.34 -1.70
N ASP A 7 -10.51 19.27 -0.95
CA ASP A 7 -10.18 19.23 0.47
C ASP A 7 -8.74 18.78 0.73
N GLN A 8 -8.00 18.49 -0.32
CA GLN A 8 -6.61 18.07 -0.17
C GLN A 8 -5.76 19.20 0.38
N LYS A 9 -5.20 18.99 1.55
CA LYS A 9 -4.32 19.96 2.19
C LYS A 9 -2.94 19.90 1.56
N SER A 10 -2.28 21.04 1.50
CA SER A 10 -0.88 21.10 1.12
C SER A 10 -0.05 20.25 2.05
N TYR A 11 0.82 19.43 1.47
CA TYR A 11 1.78 18.67 2.25
C TYR A 11 2.98 19.55 2.61
N THR A 12 3.29 19.62 3.90
CA THR A 12 4.53 20.23 4.36
C THR A 12 5.43 19.13 4.89
N PRO A 13 6.59 18.87 4.28
CA PRO A 13 7.49 17.84 4.77
C PRO A 13 7.94 18.10 6.19
N ASP A 14 7.97 17.04 6.97
CA ASP A 14 8.59 17.05 8.29
C ASP A 14 10.07 16.72 8.15
N ASP A 15 10.93 17.72 8.35
CA ASP A 15 12.38 17.57 8.21
C ASP A 15 13.01 16.67 9.27
N SER A 16 12.26 16.34 10.32
CA SER A 16 12.74 15.39 11.35
C SER A 16 12.64 13.94 10.89
N VAL A 17 11.88 13.67 9.82
CA VAL A 17 11.74 12.32 9.28
C VAL A 17 12.90 12.02 8.35
N GLU A 18 13.61 10.93 8.63
CA GLU A 18 14.70 10.46 7.77
C GLU A 18 14.13 9.96 6.44
N ARG A 19 14.74 10.39 5.33
CA ARG A 19 14.26 10.11 3.98
C ARG A 19 15.31 9.48 3.08
N ASP A 20 16.41 9.07 3.65
CA ASP A 20 17.39 8.27 2.93
C ASP A 20 17.27 6.81 3.39
N GLY A 21 17.81 5.90 2.57
CA GLY A 21 17.76 4.48 2.84
C GLY A 21 16.64 3.77 2.11
N THR A 22 16.07 2.76 2.73
CA THR A 22 15.11 1.84 2.09
C THR A 22 13.74 1.95 2.74
N LEU A 23 12.71 2.10 1.91
CA LEU A 23 11.33 2.00 2.35
C LEU A 23 10.84 0.58 2.12
N VAL A 24 10.39 -0.09 3.17
CA VAL A 24 9.88 -1.46 3.11
C VAL A 24 8.36 -1.41 2.94
N MET A 25 7.90 -1.92 1.80
CA MET A 25 6.49 -2.06 1.46
C MET A 25 6.03 -3.49 1.69
N ALA A 26 5.08 -3.67 2.59
CA ALA A 26 4.41 -4.96 2.78
C ALA A 26 3.21 -5.06 1.84
N THR A 27 3.10 -6.18 1.15
CA THR A 27 1.99 -6.44 0.24
C THR A 27 1.66 -7.93 0.21
N ASN A 28 0.53 -8.27 -0.38
CA ASN A 28 0.17 -9.65 -0.71
C ASN A 28 0.00 -9.75 -2.22
N ALA A 29 0.94 -10.39 -2.91
CA ALA A 29 1.03 -10.40 -4.37
C ALA A 29 0.08 -11.40 -5.03
N GLU A 30 -1.15 -11.47 -4.52
CA GLU A 30 -2.19 -12.36 -5.01
C GLU A 30 -3.45 -11.58 -5.42
N PHE A 31 -3.31 -10.29 -5.72
CA PHE A 31 -4.45 -9.43 -6.02
C PHE A 31 -4.24 -8.61 -7.31
N PRO A 32 -4.23 -9.26 -8.49
CA PRO A 32 -4.10 -8.54 -9.76
C PRO A 32 -5.30 -7.60 -9.98
N PRO A 33 -5.14 -6.42 -10.60
CA PRO A 33 -3.90 -5.86 -11.16
C PRO A 33 -3.06 -5.06 -10.16
N TYR A 34 -3.44 -5.02 -8.90
CA TYR A 34 -2.76 -4.21 -7.89
C TYR A 34 -1.39 -4.78 -7.55
N GLU A 35 -1.31 -6.07 -7.33
CA GLU A 35 -0.05 -6.77 -7.11
C GLU A 35 -0.13 -8.20 -7.63
N SER A 36 0.96 -8.64 -8.21
CA SER A 36 1.13 -9.99 -8.74
C SER A 36 2.58 -10.40 -8.61
N VAL A 37 2.84 -11.69 -8.66
CA VAL A 37 4.20 -12.22 -8.62
C VAL A 37 4.49 -13.07 -9.85
N ASP A 38 5.69 -12.90 -10.39
CA ASP A 38 6.24 -13.73 -11.46
C ASP A 38 7.64 -14.17 -11.04
N GLY A 39 7.75 -15.41 -10.60
CA GLY A 39 8.98 -15.90 -10.00
C GLY A 39 9.29 -15.15 -8.70
N GLU A 40 10.38 -14.37 -8.69
CA GLU A 40 10.78 -13.55 -7.56
C GLU A 40 10.38 -12.08 -7.74
N THR A 41 9.80 -11.72 -8.88
CA THR A 41 9.44 -10.34 -9.19
C THR A 41 8.00 -10.06 -8.81
N ILE A 42 7.79 -9.06 -7.97
CA ILE A 42 6.48 -8.55 -7.59
C ILE A 42 6.20 -7.29 -8.41
N PHE A 43 5.05 -7.23 -9.07
CA PHE A 43 4.69 -6.15 -9.97
C PHE A 43 3.20 -5.82 -9.86
N GLY A 44 2.81 -4.68 -10.39
CA GLY A 44 1.42 -4.24 -10.46
C GLY A 44 1.27 -2.77 -10.15
N VAL A 45 0.01 -2.30 -10.08
CA VAL A 45 -0.32 -0.89 -9.86
C VAL A 45 0.25 -0.40 -8.53
N ASP A 46 0.09 -1.17 -7.47
CA ASP A 46 0.55 -0.78 -6.14
C ASP A 46 2.08 -0.64 -6.09
N VAL A 47 2.78 -1.56 -6.74
CA VAL A 47 4.26 -1.50 -6.80
C VAL A 47 4.73 -0.30 -7.61
N ASP A 48 4.12 -0.05 -8.76
CA ASP A 48 4.48 1.08 -9.63
C ASP A 48 4.22 2.41 -8.91
N MET A 49 3.11 2.52 -8.21
CA MET A 49 2.76 3.70 -7.43
C MET A 49 3.78 3.96 -6.32
N MET A 50 4.15 2.93 -5.58
CA MET A 50 5.13 3.07 -4.50
C MET A 50 6.53 3.33 -5.01
N GLN A 51 6.90 2.78 -6.18
CA GLN A 51 8.17 3.11 -6.82
C GLN A 51 8.23 4.59 -7.18
N ALA A 52 7.14 5.15 -7.72
CA ALA A 52 7.06 6.58 -8.02
C ALA A 52 7.17 7.43 -6.76
N VAL A 53 6.54 7.02 -5.65
CA VAL A 53 6.66 7.70 -4.37
C VAL A 53 8.10 7.67 -3.87
N CYS A 54 8.75 6.51 -3.93
CA CYS A 54 10.14 6.36 -3.48
C CYS A 54 11.11 7.19 -4.33
N ASP A 55 10.89 7.26 -5.63
CA ASP A 55 11.69 8.10 -6.53
C ASP A 55 11.56 9.58 -6.15
N GLU A 56 10.35 10.02 -5.78
CA GLU A 56 10.09 11.40 -5.38
C GLU A 56 10.74 11.77 -4.05
N ILE A 57 10.79 10.85 -3.10
CA ILE A 57 11.35 11.11 -1.77
C ILE A 57 12.82 10.68 -1.63
N GLY A 58 13.40 10.11 -2.69
CA GLY A 58 14.82 9.72 -2.69
C GLY A 58 15.15 8.47 -1.89
N MET A 59 14.22 7.54 -1.78
CA MET A 59 14.42 6.26 -1.10
C MET A 59 14.40 5.09 -2.07
N GLU A 60 15.02 3.98 -1.67
CA GLU A 60 14.90 2.73 -2.39
C GLU A 60 13.65 1.98 -1.94
N LEU A 61 12.96 1.32 -2.86
CA LEU A 61 11.78 0.51 -2.53
C LEU A 61 12.19 -0.95 -2.37
N LYS A 62 11.82 -1.53 -1.23
CA LYS A 62 11.89 -2.97 -1.00
C LYS A 62 10.48 -3.50 -0.81
N VAL A 63 10.05 -4.42 -1.67
CA VAL A 63 8.72 -5.02 -1.60
C VAL A 63 8.82 -6.38 -0.90
N GLU A 64 8.03 -6.56 0.15
CA GLU A 64 7.94 -7.84 0.85
C GLU A 64 6.53 -8.42 0.68
N ASN A 65 6.49 -9.62 0.12
CA ASN A 65 5.26 -10.38 -0.05
C ASN A 65 4.96 -11.17 1.23
N MET A 66 3.75 -11.05 1.73
CA MET A 66 3.31 -11.78 2.91
C MET A 66 1.81 -12.04 2.87
N GLU A 67 1.31 -12.84 3.79
CA GLU A 67 -0.12 -13.04 3.93
C GLU A 67 -0.83 -11.71 4.22
N PHE A 68 -1.99 -11.51 3.59
CA PHE A 68 -2.75 -10.26 3.72
C PHE A 68 -3.01 -9.89 5.19
N ASP A 69 -3.39 -10.88 6.00
CA ASP A 69 -3.70 -10.66 7.41
C ASP A 69 -2.47 -10.28 8.25
N SER A 70 -1.27 -10.45 7.72
CA SER A 70 -0.02 -10.11 8.40
C SER A 70 0.45 -8.68 8.14
N ILE A 71 -0.12 -8.00 7.16
CA ILE A 71 0.37 -6.68 6.70
C ILE A 71 0.26 -5.62 7.80
N ILE A 72 -0.91 -5.52 8.42
CA ILE A 72 -1.14 -4.51 9.47
C ILE A 72 -0.19 -4.73 10.65
N ALA A 73 -0.01 -5.97 11.08
CA ALA A 73 0.91 -6.29 12.16
C ALA A 73 2.37 -5.95 11.81
N ALA A 74 2.76 -6.16 10.55
CA ALA A 74 4.10 -5.81 10.09
C ALA A 74 4.33 -4.29 10.15
N VAL A 75 3.34 -3.50 9.78
CA VAL A 75 3.42 -2.03 9.85
C VAL A 75 3.45 -1.57 11.31
N GLN A 76 2.58 -2.10 12.16
CA GLN A 76 2.53 -1.73 13.57
C GLN A 76 3.84 -2.01 14.30
N SER A 77 4.49 -3.12 13.99
CA SER A 77 5.74 -3.52 14.65
C SER A 77 6.98 -2.83 14.10
N GLY A 78 6.85 -2.06 13.03
CA GLY A 78 7.98 -1.44 12.34
C GLY A 78 8.77 -2.39 11.45
N LYS A 79 8.28 -3.61 11.23
CA LYS A 79 8.88 -4.56 10.31
C LYS A 79 8.73 -4.12 8.86
N ALA A 80 7.64 -3.42 8.56
CA ALA A 80 7.42 -2.72 7.31
C ALA A 80 7.10 -1.26 7.60
N ASP A 81 7.44 -0.39 6.66
CA ASP A 81 7.16 1.05 6.77
C ASP A 81 5.77 1.39 6.30
N VAL A 82 5.27 0.66 5.31
CA VAL A 82 3.96 0.90 4.70
C VAL A 82 3.36 -0.43 4.24
N GLY A 83 2.05 -0.50 4.28
CA GLY A 83 1.30 -1.60 3.69
C GLY A 83 0.49 -1.10 2.49
N VAL A 84 0.70 -1.70 1.33
CA VAL A 84 -0.02 -1.35 0.09
C VAL A 84 -0.42 -2.64 -0.60
N ALA A 85 -1.70 -2.97 -0.54
CA ALA A 85 -2.19 -4.29 -0.97
C ALA A 85 -3.65 -4.24 -1.42
N GLY A 86 -4.06 -3.15 -2.06
CA GLY A 86 -5.46 -2.98 -2.43
C GLY A 86 -6.38 -3.05 -1.21
N MET A 87 -5.95 -2.54 -0.08
CA MET A 87 -6.61 -2.71 1.20
C MET A 87 -7.76 -1.73 1.39
N THR A 88 -8.93 -2.24 1.74
CA THR A 88 -10.09 -1.41 2.08
C THR A 88 -9.93 -0.82 3.48
N VAL A 89 -10.23 0.46 3.61
CA VAL A 89 -10.28 1.14 4.90
C VAL A 89 -11.51 0.66 5.67
N THR A 90 -11.29 0.16 6.87
CA THR A 90 -12.36 -0.25 7.78
C THR A 90 -12.12 0.36 9.16
N PRO A 91 -13.18 0.55 9.99
CA PRO A 91 -12.99 1.06 11.35
C PRO A 91 -12.03 0.24 12.19
N ASP A 92 -12.09 -1.08 12.11
CA ASP A 92 -11.19 -1.97 12.84
C ASP A 92 -9.73 -1.76 12.44
N ARG A 93 -9.48 -1.57 11.14
CA ARG A 93 -8.13 -1.33 10.64
C ARG A 93 -7.62 0.05 11.02
N GLU A 94 -8.49 1.06 11.01
CA GLU A 94 -8.14 2.42 11.40
C GLU A 94 -7.74 2.54 12.88
N GLU A 95 -8.20 1.64 13.73
CA GLU A 95 -7.79 1.59 15.12
C GLU A 95 -6.31 1.22 15.29
N ASN A 96 -5.73 0.55 14.31
CA ASN A 96 -4.40 -0.02 14.41
C ASN A 96 -3.36 0.68 13.55
N VAL A 97 -3.77 1.27 12.43
CA VAL A 97 -2.89 1.96 11.49
C VAL A 97 -3.60 3.18 10.90
N SER A 98 -2.82 4.11 10.38
CA SER A 98 -3.33 5.25 9.64
C SER A 98 -3.36 4.95 8.15
N PHE A 99 -4.37 5.47 7.46
CA PHE A 99 -4.56 5.29 6.02
C PHE A 99 -4.36 6.58 5.25
N THR A 100 -3.92 6.45 4.01
CA THR A 100 -3.96 7.52 3.03
C THR A 100 -5.39 7.70 2.52
N GLN A 101 -5.60 8.66 1.63
CA GLN A 101 -6.82 8.73 0.85
C GLN A 101 -6.97 7.49 -0.04
N GLY A 102 -8.19 7.13 -0.36
CA GLY A 102 -8.44 6.06 -1.31
C GLY A 102 -7.91 6.40 -2.70
N TYR A 103 -7.24 5.45 -3.33
CA TYR A 103 -6.68 5.62 -4.68
C TYR A 103 -7.39 4.76 -5.73
N ALA A 104 -8.31 3.90 -5.32
CA ALA A 104 -9.08 3.06 -6.23
C ALA A 104 -10.45 2.76 -5.62
N THR A 105 -11.44 2.53 -6.48
CA THR A 105 -12.77 2.09 -6.07
C THR A 105 -13.05 0.75 -6.73
N THR A 106 -13.46 -0.24 -5.93
CA THR A 106 -13.75 -1.58 -6.42
C THR A 106 -15.10 -2.05 -5.89
N THR A 107 -15.62 -3.09 -6.52
CA THR A 107 -16.83 -3.76 -6.07
C THR A 107 -16.48 -5.21 -5.74
N GLN A 108 -16.82 -5.63 -4.54
CA GLN A 108 -16.67 -7.02 -4.13
C GLN A 108 -18.00 -7.75 -4.26
N VAL A 109 -17.94 -8.97 -4.73
CA VAL A 109 -19.11 -9.82 -4.91
C VAL A 109 -18.82 -11.21 -4.35
N ILE A 110 -19.88 -11.91 -4.01
CA ILE A 110 -19.77 -13.31 -3.60
C ILE A 110 -20.09 -14.18 -4.82
N ILE A 111 -19.18 -15.08 -5.14
CA ILE A 111 -19.36 -16.03 -6.22
C ILE A 111 -19.97 -17.31 -5.65
N VAL A 112 -21.10 -17.70 -6.20
CA VAL A 112 -21.79 -18.92 -5.80
C VAL A 112 -22.02 -19.79 -7.04
N ARG A 113 -22.25 -21.07 -6.81
CA ARG A 113 -22.59 -21.97 -7.90
C ARG A 113 -23.94 -21.58 -8.50
N LYS A 114 -24.04 -21.68 -9.81
CA LYS A 114 -25.19 -21.15 -10.56
C LYS A 114 -26.50 -21.90 -10.29
N ASP A 115 -26.47 -23.16 -9.96
CA ASP A 115 -27.67 -23.95 -9.75
C ASP A 115 -27.82 -24.45 -8.30
#